data_b0762b542885cbfdefc62e0047b06fa8
#
_entry.id   b0762b542885cbfdefc62e0047b06fa8
#
_cell.length_a   1.000
_cell.length_b   1.000
_cell.length_c   1.000
_cell.angle_alpha   90.00
_cell.angle_beta   90.00
_cell.angle_gamma   90.00
#
_symmetry.space_group_name_H-M   'P 1'
#
loop_
_entity.id
_entity.type
_entity.pdbx_description
1 polymer ?
#
loop_
_entity_poly.entity_id
_entity_poly.type
_entity_poly.pdbx_seq_one_letter_code
_entity_poly.pdbx_strand_id
1 'polypeptide(L)'
;MMGLGAIPTDSPLFYGMLGMHGCKAANTAVNSCDTLILMGARVGDRAIAAMKQRDDMTVIHIDIDPAEIGKNLDVDIPIVGDLTLVLGQLLEAVKGGADNSGWKKQLDGFREDKAIEPASAGYVNPKEFIHALDRQLPDDAVVVADVGQNQIWTARNITINGGRFLTSGGMGTMIQGYRLSEDDFR
;
A
#
# COMPACT_ATOMS: atom_id res chain seq x y z
N MET A 1 0.12 -4.27 0.57
CA MET A 1 -1.10 -4.63 1.31
C MET A 1 -0.96 -4.29 2.80
N MET A 2 0.06 -4.80 3.50
CA MET A 2 0.25 -4.54 4.95
C MET A 2 0.43 -3.06 5.33
N GLY A 3 0.90 -2.21 4.42
CA GLY A 3 1.02 -0.77 4.63
C GLY A 3 -0.23 0.04 4.27
N LEU A 4 -1.35 -0.60 3.97
CA LEU A 4 -2.61 0.08 3.68
C LEU A 4 -3.10 0.80 4.96
N GLY A 5 -3.39 2.09 4.83
CA GLY A 5 -3.71 2.96 5.97
C GLY A 5 -2.52 3.71 6.56
N ALA A 6 -1.27 3.49 6.08
CA ALA A 6 -0.13 4.32 6.48
C ALA A 6 -0.29 5.79 6.05
N ILE A 7 -1.02 6.02 4.97
CA ILE A 7 -1.57 7.32 4.58
C ILE A 7 -3.05 7.14 4.22
N PRO A 8 -3.89 8.16 4.31
CA PRO A 8 -5.28 8.08 3.88
C PRO A 8 -5.39 7.61 2.43
N THR A 9 -6.28 6.66 2.18
CA THR A 9 -6.41 6.08 0.83
C THR A 9 -7.15 6.99 -0.16
N ASP A 10 -7.83 8.03 0.34
CA ASP A 10 -8.42 9.11 -0.47
C ASP A 10 -7.42 10.23 -0.78
N SER A 11 -6.21 10.19 -0.21
CA SER A 11 -5.16 11.15 -0.53
C SER A 11 -4.88 11.19 -2.03
N PRO A 12 -4.73 12.38 -2.64
CA PRO A 12 -4.35 12.51 -4.04
C PRO A 12 -2.95 11.96 -4.35
N LEU A 13 -2.15 11.66 -3.32
CA LEU A 13 -0.82 11.05 -3.43
C LEU A 13 -0.85 9.53 -3.20
N PHE A 14 -2.00 8.95 -2.86
CA PHE A 14 -2.15 7.52 -2.76
C PHE A 14 -2.44 6.92 -4.14
N TYR A 15 -1.51 6.12 -4.65
CA TYR A 15 -1.64 5.46 -5.96
C TYR A 15 -1.99 3.97 -5.87
N GLY A 16 -2.30 3.49 -4.67
CA GLY A 16 -2.73 2.13 -4.44
C GLY A 16 -1.60 1.18 -4.07
N MET A 17 -1.89 -0.09 -4.14
CA MET A 17 -0.99 -1.18 -3.75
C MET A 17 0.02 -1.48 -4.86
N LEU A 18 1.28 -1.69 -4.47
CA LEU A 18 2.35 -2.21 -5.33
C LEU A 18 2.30 -3.74 -5.39
N GLY A 19 2.77 -4.31 -6.47
CA GLY A 19 3.09 -5.73 -6.60
C GLY A 19 2.23 -6.46 -7.63
N MET A 20 2.30 -7.79 -7.61
CA MET A 20 1.59 -8.68 -8.55
C MET A 20 0.07 -8.42 -8.58
N HIS A 21 -0.52 -8.14 -7.43
CA HIS A 21 -1.94 -7.79 -7.30
C HIS A 21 -2.16 -6.29 -7.13
N GLY A 22 -1.14 -5.51 -7.42
CA GLY A 22 -1.13 -4.06 -7.26
C GLY A 22 -1.89 -3.31 -8.36
N CYS A 23 -2.01 -2.00 -8.16
CA CYS A 23 -2.62 -1.09 -9.11
C CYS A 23 -1.65 -0.68 -10.20
N LYS A 24 -2.15 -0.44 -11.41
CA LYS A 24 -1.33 -0.02 -12.55
C LYS A 24 -0.54 1.25 -12.23
N ALA A 25 -1.17 2.25 -11.62
CA ALA A 25 -0.53 3.50 -11.26
C ALA A 25 0.64 3.30 -10.28
N ALA A 26 0.45 2.49 -9.21
CA ALA A 26 1.51 2.21 -8.23
C ALA A 26 2.68 1.43 -8.87
N ASN A 27 2.40 0.41 -9.67
CA ASN A 27 3.43 -0.35 -10.38
C ASN A 27 4.17 0.52 -11.41
N THR A 28 3.48 1.42 -12.11
CA THR A 28 4.12 2.37 -13.03
C THR A 28 4.98 3.36 -12.27
N ALA A 29 4.50 3.90 -11.16
CA ALA A 29 5.26 4.84 -10.33
C ALA A 29 6.61 4.25 -9.90
N VAL A 30 6.60 3.06 -9.34
CA VAL A 30 7.84 2.41 -8.89
C VAL A 30 8.78 2.08 -10.05
N ASN A 31 8.24 1.71 -11.21
CA ASN A 31 9.06 1.37 -12.38
C ASN A 31 9.57 2.59 -13.18
N SER A 32 9.10 3.80 -12.87
CA SER A 32 9.49 5.04 -13.57
C SER A 32 10.08 6.12 -12.68
N CYS A 33 10.14 5.91 -11.36
CA CYS A 33 10.78 6.88 -10.45
C CYS A 33 12.31 6.89 -10.62
N ASP A 34 12.92 8.01 -10.33
CA ASP A 34 14.35 8.18 -10.17
C ASP A 34 14.83 7.86 -8.75
N THR A 35 13.93 8.01 -7.79
CA THR A 35 14.19 7.77 -6.37
C THR A 35 13.05 6.95 -5.78
N LEU A 36 13.38 5.78 -5.21
CA LEU A 36 12.47 4.90 -4.49
C LEU A 36 12.82 4.91 -3.02
N ILE A 37 11.88 5.34 -2.18
CA ILE A 37 12.04 5.29 -0.73
C ILE A 37 11.14 4.19 -0.16
N LEU A 38 11.75 3.17 0.41
CA LEU A 38 11.08 2.07 1.10
C LEU A 38 11.09 2.35 2.61
N MET A 39 9.91 2.41 3.21
CA MET A 39 9.73 2.78 4.61
C MET A 39 9.03 1.65 5.37
N GLY A 40 9.76 0.94 6.26
CA GLY A 40 9.23 -0.18 7.04
C GLY A 40 8.63 -1.29 6.17
N ALA A 41 9.16 -1.46 4.97
CA ALA A 41 8.60 -2.33 3.96
C ALA A 41 9.52 -3.53 3.70
N ARG A 42 9.13 -4.68 4.20
CA ARG A 42 9.73 -5.96 3.83
C ARG A 42 9.35 -6.29 2.38
N VAL A 43 10.22 -5.96 1.44
CA VAL A 43 9.98 -6.16 0.00
C VAL A 43 9.98 -7.66 -0.32
N GLY A 44 8.81 -8.29 -0.19
CA GLY A 44 8.64 -9.71 -0.46
C GLY A 44 8.42 -10.01 -1.95
N ASP A 45 8.46 -11.29 -2.31
CA ASP A 45 8.41 -11.81 -3.69
C ASP A 45 7.28 -11.22 -4.53
N ARG A 46 6.10 -11.03 -3.94
CA ARG A 46 4.93 -10.47 -4.66
C ARG A 46 5.06 -9.00 -4.98
N ALA A 47 5.83 -8.24 -4.19
CA ALA A 47 6.14 -6.85 -4.47
C ALA A 47 7.23 -6.76 -5.54
N ILE A 48 8.32 -7.52 -5.39
CA ILE A 48 9.45 -7.56 -6.33
C ILE A 48 9.04 -8.01 -7.72
N ALA A 49 8.13 -8.98 -7.83
CA ALA A 49 7.65 -9.48 -9.13
C ALA A 49 7.11 -8.37 -10.07
N ALA A 50 6.72 -7.23 -9.51
CA ALA A 50 6.24 -6.07 -10.27
C ALA A 50 7.28 -4.93 -10.36
N MET A 51 8.44 -5.08 -9.74
CA MET A 51 9.50 -4.06 -9.71
C MET A 51 10.61 -4.42 -10.70
N LYS A 52 11.10 -3.39 -11.38
CA LYS A 52 12.31 -3.47 -12.23
C LYS A 52 13.32 -2.52 -11.66
N GLN A 53 14.32 -3.05 -10.98
CA GLN A 53 15.46 -2.23 -10.56
C GLN A 53 16.23 -1.76 -11.79
N ARG A 54 16.62 -0.49 -11.82
CA ARG A 54 17.34 0.15 -12.90
C ARG A 54 18.58 0.84 -12.35
N ASP A 55 19.62 0.92 -13.13
CA ASP A 55 20.90 1.56 -12.77
C ASP A 55 20.76 3.07 -12.50
N ASP A 56 19.71 3.70 -13.06
CA ASP A 56 19.43 5.14 -12.92
C ASP A 56 18.44 5.45 -11.76
N MET A 57 18.10 4.47 -10.95
CA MET A 57 17.18 4.60 -9.82
C MET A 57 17.96 4.53 -8.50
N THR A 58 17.83 5.55 -7.67
CA THR A 58 18.34 5.53 -6.30
C THR A 58 17.35 4.88 -5.37
N VAL A 59 17.78 3.86 -4.63
CA VAL A 59 16.96 3.14 -3.66
C VAL A 59 17.38 3.48 -2.24
N ILE A 60 16.46 4.06 -1.47
CA ILE A 60 16.61 4.35 -0.05
C ILE A 60 15.73 3.37 0.71
N HIS A 61 16.30 2.59 1.63
CA HIS A 61 15.54 1.64 2.43
C HIS A 61 15.69 1.94 3.91
N ILE A 62 14.58 2.23 4.55
CA ILE A 62 14.48 2.57 5.98
C ILE A 62 13.73 1.45 6.66
N ASP A 63 14.39 0.74 7.57
CA ASP A 63 13.75 -0.29 8.38
C ASP A 63 14.39 -0.36 9.77
N ILE A 64 13.63 -0.81 10.75
CA ILE A 64 14.14 -1.04 12.10
C ILE A 64 14.97 -2.33 12.18
N ASP A 65 14.67 -3.31 11.29
CA ASP A 65 15.39 -4.56 11.21
C ASP A 65 16.49 -4.50 10.12
N PRO A 66 17.77 -4.48 10.51
CA PRO A 66 18.86 -4.45 9.55
C PRO A 66 18.89 -5.66 8.60
N ALA A 67 18.27 -6.79 8.99
CA ALA A 67 18.22 -7.99 8.16
C ALA A 67 17.22 -7.89 6.99
N GLU A 68 16.29 -6.95 7.02
CA GLU A 68 15.36 -6.71 5.92
C GLU A 68 15.93 -5.74 4.87
N ILE A 69 16.90 -4.89 5.26
CA ILE A 69 17.50 -3.91 4.33
C ILE A 69 18.37 -4.62 3.30
N GLY A 70 18.09 -4.39 2.04
CA GLY A 70 18.86 -4.96 0.94
C GLY A 70 18.67 -6.46 0.72
N LYS A 71 17.72 -7.09 1.41
CA LYS A 71 17.51 -8.53 1.36
C LYS A 71 17.08 -9.03 -0.02
N ASN A 72 16.26 -8.29 -0.70
CA ASN A 72 15.61 -8.71 -1.94
C ASN A 72 15.80 -7.74 -3.12
N LEU A 73 16.44 -6.62 -2.89
CA LEU A 73 16.83 -5.65 -3.92
C LEU A 73 18.08 -4.91 -3.48
N ASP A 74 18.85 -4.39 -4.43
CA ASP A 74 20.02 -3.58 -4.13
C ASP A 74 19.60 -2.22 -3.57
N VAL A 75 20.27 -1.76 -2.53
CA VAL A 75 19.97 -0.52 -1.80
C VAL A 75 21.18 0.39 -1.83
N ASP A 76 20.98 1.61 -2.31
CA ASP A 76 22.04 2.62 -2.36
C ASP A 76 22.23 3.30 -1.00
N ILE A 77 21.13 3.59 -0.31
CA ILE A 77 21.15 4.30 0.99
C ILE A 77 20.36 3.49 2.02
N PRO A 78 21.05 2.66 2.82
CA PRO A 78 20.43 1.95 3.93
C PRO A 78 20.32 2.84 5.16
N ILE A 79 19.15 2.86 5.81
CA ILE A 79 18.92 3.57 7.07
C ILE A 79 18.28 2.60 8.07
N VAL A 80 19.05 2.21 9.09
CA VAL A 80 18.55 1.36 10.19
C VAL A 80 18.02 2.28 11.29
N GLY A 81 16.72 2.19 11.60
CA GLY A 81 16.14 3.01 12.66
C GLY A 81 14.63 2.91 12.77
N ASP A 82 14.12 3.40 13.88
CA ASP A 82 12.68 3.59 14.07
C ASP A 82 12.15 4.64 13.08
N LEU A 83 11.10 4.28 12.36
CA LEU A 83 10.57 5.11 11.28
C LEU A 83 10.05 6.47 11.78
N THR A 84 9.49 6.53 12.99
CA THR A 84 9.00 7.79 13.56
C THR A 84 10.15 8.76 13.79
N LEU A 85 11.27 8.26 14.33
CA LEU A 85 12.46 9.07 14.58
C LEU A 85 13.12 9.51 13.27
N VAL A 86 13.27 8.59 12.32
CA VAL A 86 13.90 8.89 11.01
C VAL A 86 13.06 9.90 10.24
N LEU A 87 11.74 9.74 10.19
CA LEU A 87 10.86 10.71 9.51
C LEU A 87 10.88 12.08 10.19
N GLY A 88 10.95 12.14 11.51
CA GLY A 88 11.14 13.41 12.24
C GLY A 88 12.39 14.14 11.79
N GLN A 89 13.54 13.45 11.74
CA GLN A 89 14.81 14.00 11.27
C GLN A 89 14.78 14.42 9.79
N LEU A 90 14.13 13.61 8.94
CA LEU A 90 13.97 13.94 7.52
C LEU A 90 13.14 15.20 7.32
N LEU A 91 12.05 15.39 8.07
CA LEU A 91 11.21 16.58 8.01
C LEU A 91 11.98 17.85 8.43
N GLU A 92 12.89 17.74 9.38
CA GLU A 92 13.76 18.85 9.78
C GLU A 92 14.85 19.16 8.74
N ALA A 93 15.38 18.13 8.08
CA ALA A 93 16.48 18.26 7.12
C ALA A 93 16.02 18.73 5.75
N VAL A 94 14.86 18.26 5.28
CA VAL A 94 14.32 18.59 3.93
C VAL A 94 13.68 19.98 3.96
N LYS A 95 14.34 20.92 3.33
CA LYS A 95 13.85 22.31 3.18
C LYS A 95 13.41 22.53 1.75
N GLY A 96 12.12 22.69 1.55
CA GLY A 96 11.51 22.87 0.24
C GLY A 96 11.13 21.55 -0.43
N GLY A 97 10.50 21.63 -1.58
CA GLY A 97 10.08 20.48 -2.37
C GLY A 97 10.36 20.71 -3.85
N ALA A 98 10.68 19.65 -4.57
CA ALA A 98 10.72 19.67 -6.02
C ALA A 98 9.31 19.81 -6.60
N ASP A 99 9.17 20.47 -7.75
CA ASP A 99 7.91 20.46 -8.49
C ASP A 99 7.73 19.11 -9.21
N ASN A 100 6.97 18.25 -8.62
CA ASN A 100 6.61 16.92 -9.17
C ASN A 100 5.27 16.92 -9.90
N SER A 101 4.71 18.08 -10.22
CA SER A 101 3.37 18.21 -10.82
C SER A 101 3.25 17.48 -12.16
N GLY A 102 4.29 17.53 -13.00
CA GLY A 102 4.33 16.84 -14.28
C GLY A 102 4.30 15.32 -14.13
N TRP A 103 5.09 14.78 -13.19
CA TRP A 103 5.09 13.35 -12.90
C TRP A 103 3.78 12.89 -12.26
N LYS A 104 3.26 13.67 -11.32
CA LYS A 104 1.93 13.41 -10.73
C LYS A 104 0.85 13.33 -11.81
N LYS A 105 0.82 14.28 -12.76
CA LYS A 105 -0.15 14.28 -13.87
C LYS A 105 -0.01 13.01 -14.74
N GLN A 106 1.21 12.56 -14.98
CA GLN A 106 1.45 11.32 -15.71
C GLN A 106 0.92 10.10 -14.94
N LEU A 107 1.17 10.01 -13.64
CA LEU A 107 0.68 8.91 -12.80
C LEU A 107 -0.85 8.92 -12.68
N ASP A 108 -1.45 10.09 -12.57
CA ASP A 108 -2.92 10.23 -12.54
C ASP A 108 -3.58 9.65 -13.80
N GLY A 109 -2.90 9.70 -14.95
CA GLY A 109 -3.35 9.07 -16.20
C GLY A 109 -3.35 7.52 -16.16
N PHE A 110 -2.69 6.92 -15.18
CA PHE A 110 -2.69 5.47 -14.96
C PHE A 110 -3.60 5.02 -13.81
N ARG A 111 -4.29 5.95 -13.15
CA ARG A 111 -5.31 5.57 -12.17
C ARG A 111 -6.36 4.74 -12.86
N GLU A 112 -6.63 3.57 -12.29
CA GLU A 112 -7.67 2.70 -12.82
C GLU A 112 -9.04 3.38 -12.63
N ASP A 113 -9.85 3.31 -13.67
CA ASP A 113 -11.24 3.73 -13.57
C ASP A 113 -11.94 2.87 -12.50
N LYS A 114 -12.63 3.55 -11.58
CA LYS A 114 -13.45 2.88 -10.57
C LYS A 114 -14.77 2.35 -11.16
N ALA A 115 -14.93 2.40 -12.47
CA ALA A 115 -16.10 1.85 -13.15
C ALA A 115 -16.30 0.39 -12.74
N ILE A 116 -17.51 0.10 -12.28
CA ILE A 116 -17.92 -1.23 -11.86
C ILE A 116 -18.62 -1.86 -13.08
N GLU A 117 -18.04 -2.93 -13.61
CA GLU A 117 -18.73 -3.72 -14.61
C GLU A 117 -19.94 -4.42 -13.97
N PRO A 118 -21.10 -4.44 -14.65
CA PRO A 118 -22.28 -5.11 -14.11
C PRO A 118 -21.99 -6.59 -13.86
N ALA A 119 -22.48 -7.10 -12.74
CA ALA A 119 -22.39 -8.52 -12.44
C ALA A 119 -23.21 -9.33 -13.45
N SER A 120 -22.78 -10.55 -13.73
CA SER A 120 -23.61 -11.52 -14.45
C SER A 120 -24.89 -11.81 -13.65
N ALA A 121 -25.99 -12.09 -14.35
CA ALA A 121 -27.29 -12.35 -13.71
C ALA A 121 -27.17 -13.44 -12.61
N GLY A 122 -27.63 -13.14 -11.41
CA GLY A 122 -27.57 -14.04 -10.27
C GLY A 122 -26.27 -14.03 -9.46
N TYR A 123 -25.31 -13.18 -9.81
CA TYR A 123 -24.04 -13.03 -9.08
C TYR A 123 -23.88 -11.62 -8.53
N VAL A 124 -23.14 -11.50 -7.42
CA VAL A 124 -22.76 -10.21 -6.82
C VAL A 124 -21.37 -9.82 -7.34
N ASN A 125 -21.24 -8.60 -7.85
CA ASN A 125 -19.93 -8.06 -8.20
C ASN A 125 -19.16 -7.73 -6.90
N PRO A 126 -17.96 -8.32 -6.67
CA PRO A 126 -17.23 -8.09 -5.43
C PRO A 126 -16.84 -6.62 -5.19
N LYS A 127 -16.52 -5.88 -6.26
CA LYS A 127 -16.19 -4.45 -6.14
C LYS A 127 -17.41 -3.64 -5.70
N GLU A 128 -18.57 -3.91 -6.32
CA GLU A 128 -19.83 -3.25 -5.97
C GLU A 128 -20.21 -3.52 -4.51
N PHE A 129 -20.06 -4.76 -4.07
CA PHE A 129 -20.30 -5.15 -2.68
C PHE A 129 -19.38 -4.37 -1.71
N ILE A 130 -18.08 -4.32 -1.99
CA ILE A 130 -17.12 -3.62 -1.14
C ILE A 130 -17.40 -2.12 -1.12
N HIS A 131 -17.73 -1.49 -2.26
CA HIS A 131 -18.12 -0.09 -2.27
C HIS A 131 -19.44 0.19 -1.54
N ALA A 132 -20.38 -0.77 -1.57
CA ALA A 132 -21.60 -0.65 -0.78
C ALA A 132 -21.33 -0.74 0.73
N LEU A 133 -20.44 -1.66 1.11
CA LEU A 133 -19.97 -1.80 2.50
C LEU A 133 -19.21 -0.55 2.95
N ASP A 134 -18.27 -0.06 2.15
CA ASP A 134 -17.43 1.11 2.42
C ASP A 134 -18.28 2.34 2.80
N ARG A 135 -19.38 2.56 2.09
CA ARG A 135 -20.30 3.67 2.39
C ARG A 135 -21.05 3.55 3.73
N GLN A 136 -21.02 2.40 4.37
CA GLN A 136 -21.68 2.15 5.66
C GLN A 136 -20.70 2.15 6.83
N LEU A 137 -19.41 2.07 6.54
CA LEU A 137 -18.37 2.03 7.58
C LEU A 137 -18.05 3.44 8.09
N PRO A 138 -17.80 3.59 9.41
CA PRO A 138 -17.24 4.83 9.93
C PRO A 138 -15.77 5.01 9.49
N ASP A 139 -15.27 6.25 9.53
CA ASP A 139 -13.92 6.58 9.07
C ASP A 139 -12.81 5.87 9.86
N ASP A 140 -13.07 5.51 11.11
CA ASP A 140 -12.16 4.81 12.02
C ASP A 140 -12.35 3.28 12.03
N ALA A 141 -13.10 2.75 11.07
CA ALA A 141 -13.38 1.32 10.99
C ALA A 141 -12.10 0.47 10.89
N VAL A 142 -12.09 -0.64 11.61
CA VAL A 142 -11.08 -1.69 11.45
C VAL A 142 -11.62 -2.75 10.50
N VAL A 143 -11.02 -2.83 9.32
CA VAL A 143 -11.41 -3.79 8.28
C VAL A 143 -10.47 -4.99 8.33
N VAL A 144 -11.03 -6.16 8.62
CA VAL A 144 -10.27 -7.42 8.66
C VAL A 144 -10.65 -8.27 7.46
N ALA A 145 -9.67 -8.68 6.67
CA ALA A 145 -9.89 -9.51 5.50
C ALA A 145 -9.08 -10.81 5.57
N ASP A 146 -9.78 -11.92 5.44
CA ASP A 146 -9.15 -13.24 5.32
C ASP A 146 -8.39 -13.39 4.01
N VAL A 147 -7.40 -14.27 4.00
CA VAL A 147 -6.63 -14.56 2.80
C VAL A 147 -7.52 -15.15 1.69
N GLY A 148 -7.33 -14.64 0.50
CA GLY A 148 -8.09 -15.03 -0.68
C GLY A 148 -8.28 -13.87 -1.66
N GLN A 149 -9.10 -14.04 -2.69
CA GLN A 149 -9.43 -12.97 -3.62
C GLN A 149 -10.15 -11.79 -2.95
N ASN A 150 -10.98 -12.09 -1.94
CA ASN A 150 -11.64 -11.08 -1.11
C ASN A 150 -10.64 -10.08 -0.50
N GLN A 151 -9.50 -10.56 -0.01
CA GLN A 151 -8.43 -9.73 0.54
C GLN A 151 -7.90 -8.72 -0.49
N ILE A 152 -7.69 -9.18 -1.73
CA ILE A 152 -7.20 -8.33 -2.82
C ILE A 152 -8.26 -7.32 -3.22
N TRP A 153 -9.49 -7.75 -3.40
CA TRP A 153 -10.60 -6.85 -3.75
C TRP A 153 -10.85 -5.81 -2.66
N THR A 154 -10.83 -6.23 -1.39
CA THR A 154 -10.99 -5.29 -0.26
C THR A 154 -9.86 -4.29 -0.24
N ALA A 155 -8.60 -4.73 -0.25
CA ALA A 155 -7.44 -3.83 -0.20
C ALA A 155 -7.39 -2.81 -1.36
N ARG A 156 -8.00 -3.12 -2.50
CA ARG A 156 -8.03 -2.23 -3.68
C ARG A 156 -9.21 -1.27 -3.72
N ASN A 157 -10.28 -1.56 -3.00
CA ASN A 157 -11.56 -0.85 -3.16
C ASN A 157 -12.11 -0.25 -1.86
N ILE A 158 -11.53 -0.60 -0.69
CA ILE A 158 -11.94 -0.04 0.60
C ILE A 158 -11.26 1.31 0.86
N THR A 159 -11.96 2.21 1.52
CA THR A 159 -11.41 3.48 1.98
C THR A 159 -10.92 3.35 3.41
N ILE A 160 -9.66 3.70 3.67
CA ILE A 160 -9.04 3.70 5.00
C ILE A 160 -8.45 5.10 5.24
N ASN A 161 -9.14 5.93 6.02
CA ASN A 161 -8.74 7.30 6.28
C ASN A 161 -8.30 7.54 7.73
N GLY A 162 -8.92 6.88 8.70
CA GLY A 162 -8.57 6.95 10.12
C GLY A 162 -8.53 5.59 10.81
N GLY A 163 -9.05 4.57 10.12
CA GLY A 163 -9.11 3.19 10.61
C GLY A 163 -7.88 2.35 10.24
N ARG A 164 -8.07 1.04 10.24
CA ARG A 164 -7.00 0.06 9.94
C ARG A 164 -7.49 -1.01 8.97
N PHE A 165 -6.56 -1.50 8.16
CA PHE A 165 -6.75 -2.71 7.38
C PHE A 165 -5.85 -3.82 7.92
N LEU A 166 -6.44 -4.94 8.31
CA LEU A 166 -5.75 -6.09 8.89
C LEU A 166 -5.96 -7.32 8.02
N THR A 167 -4.88 -8.06 7.82
CA THR A 167 -4.95 -9.32 7.08
C THR A 167 -3.73 -10.19 7.42
N SER A 168 -3.83 -11.51 7.21
CA SER A 168 -2.70 -12.40 7.43
C SER A 168 -1.60 -12.16 6.40
N GLY A 169 -0.46 -11.65 6.84
CA GLY A 169 0.69 -11.33 6.00
C GLY A 169 1.75 -12.43 5.90
N GLY A 170 1.70 -13.43 6.78
CA GLY A 170 2.73 -14.47 6.90
C GLY A 170 2.21 -15.86 6.57
N MET A 171 1.44 -16.44 7.44
CA MET A 171 1.01 -17.85 7.37
C MET A 171 -0.16 -18.12 6.44
N GLY A 172 -0.73 -17.09 5.81
CA GLY A 172 -1.85 -17.24 4.88
C GLY A 172 -3.15 -17.75 5.54
N THR A 173 -3.35 -17.40 6.81
CA THR A 173 -4.48 -17.88 7.61
C THR A 173 -5.79 -17.39 7.03
N MET A 174 -6.69 -18.33 6.78
CA MET A 174 -8.04 -18.08 6.28
C MET A 174 -9.02 -18.26 7.45
N ILE A 175 -9.37 -17.34 8.18
CA ILE A 175 -10.32 -17.23 9.33
C ILE A 175 -9.67 -16.37 10.41
N GLN A 176 -9.38 -15.12 10.10
CA GLN A 176 -8.90 -14.15 11.08
C GLN A 176 -10.02 -13.31 11.68
N GLY A 177 -11.16 -13.22 10.99
CA GLY A 177 -12.28 -12.38 11.40
C GLY A 177 -13.04 -12.88 12.62
N TYR A 178 -12.62 -13.97 13.23
CA TYR A 178 -13.32 -14.55 14.37
C TYR A 178 -12.83 -13.93 15.68
N ARG A 179 -13.53 -12.90 16.16
CA ARG A 179 -13.35 -12.25 17.47
C ARG A 179 -12.04 -11.51 17.67
N LEU A 180 -11.95 -10.35 17.10
CA LEU A 180 -11.13 -9.30 17.71
C LEU A 180 -12.08 -8.44 18.55
N SER A 181 -11.85 -8.40 19.86
CA SER A 181 -12.53 -7.50 20.77
C SER A 181 -11.90 -6.10 20.68
N GLU A 182 -12.61 -5.06 21.10
CA GLU A 182 -12.03 -3.71 21.17
C GLU A 182 -10.74 -3.65 22.01
N ASP A 183 -10.54 -4.61 22.93
CA ASP A 183 -9.36 -4.69 23.79
C ASP A 183 -8.12 -5.25 23.07
N ASP A 184 -8.28 -5.93 21.93
CA ASP A 184 -7.18 -6.47 21.14
C ASP A 184 -6.48 -5.41 20.26
N PHE A 185 -7.03 -4.20 20.23
CA PHE A 185 -6.53 -3.07 19.39
C PHE A 185 -5.92 -1.90 20.18
N ARG A 186 -5.73 -2.07 21.50
CA ARG A 186 -5.12 -1.04 22.38
C ARG A 186 -3.63 -1.23 22.56
#